data_65bbbefab81669b60ba6f397ff4d6a61
#
_entry.id   65bbbefab81669b60ba6f397ff4d6a61
#
_cell.length_a   1.000
_cell.length_b   1.000
_cell.length_c   1.000
_cell.angle_alpha   90.00
_cell.angle_beta   90.00
_cell.angle_gamma   90.00
#
_symmetry.space_group_name_H-M   'P 1'
#
loop_
_entity.id
_entity.type
_entity.pdbx_description
1 polymer ?
#
loop_
_entity_poly.entity_id
_entity_poly.type
_entity_poly.pdbx_seq_one_letter_code
_entity_poly.pdbx_strand_id
1 'polypeptide(L)'
;KACTKYANILDTLEGSMVVGDSEAYFDRGKVLIAAANPDLMENYIEKHDLVILGNRYESQLCAIEMEAGCIIVCEGAGVSLTIRKLAQERGCAVITTPYDTYTTARLINQSMPISYFMTKENIIEFSEEDYLDDIREIMASKRHRDFPVLDSDGKYIGMISRRNLLGAKGKSIILVDHNEKSQAVDRKSTR
;
A
#
# COMPACT_ATOMS: atom_id res chain seq x y z
N LYS A 1 6.31 -8.49 -0.86
CA LYS A 1 5.65 -8.54 -2.17
C LYS A 1 4.42 -7.66 -2.11
N ALA A 2 4.20 -6.85 -3.14
CA ALA A 2 2.98 -6.09 -3.28
C ALA A 2 1.79 -7.06 -3.33
N CYS A 3 0.74 -6.76 -2.59
CA CYS A 3 -0.47 -7.55 -2.58
C CYS A 3 -1.66 -6.59 -2.46
N THR A 4 -2.45 -6.50 -3.52
CA THR A 4 -3.66 -5.69 -3.54
C THR A 4 -4.76 -6.45 -4.28
N LYS A 5 -6.02 -6.23 -3.89
CA LYS A 5 -7.15 -6.74 -4.64
C LYS A 5 -7.34 -5.97 -5.95
N TYR A 6 -7.79 -6.65 -6.99
CA TYR A 6 -8.17 -5.94 -8.21
C TYR A 6 -9.29 -4.92 -7.96
N ALA A 7 -10.20 -5.16 -7.02
CA ALA A 7 -11.21 -4.18 -6.60
C ALA A 7 -10.58 -2.84 -6.18
N ASN A 8 -9.49 -2.85 -5.40
CA ASN A 8 -8.78 -1.63 -5.00
C ASN A 8 -8.15 -0.91 -6.20
N ILE A 9 -7.65 -1.68 -7.18
CA ILE A 9 -7.10 -1.12 -8.42
C ILE A 9 -8.22 -0.45 -9.23
N LEU A 10 -9.37 -1.11 -9.36
CA LEU A 10 -10.53 -0.57 -10.05
C LEU A 10 -11.01 0.74 -9.42
N ASP A 11 -11.18 0.77 -8.10
CA ASP A 11 -11.60 1.98 -7.38
C ASP A 11 -10.61 3.13 -7.58
N THR A 12 -9.30 2.84 -7.47
CA THR A 12 -8.26 3.86 -7.59
C THR A 12 -8.16 4.43 -9.02
N LEU A 13 -8.39 3.59 -10.01
CA LEU A 13 -8.25 3.93 -11.43
C LEU A 13 -9.57 4.30 -12.12
N GLU A 14 -10.68 4.40 -11.38
CA GLU A 14 -12.03 4.53 -11.95
C GLU A 14 -12.26 3.53 -13.09
N GLY A 15 -11.70 2.32 -12.88
CA GLY A 15 -11.59 1.29 -13.91
C GLY A 15 -12.76 0.34 -13.95
N SER A 16 -12.80 -0.43 -15.01
CA SER A 16 -13.77 -1.51 -15.19
C SER A 16 -13.06 -2.83 -15.47
N MET A 17 -13.48 -3.90 -14.78
CA MET A 17 -13.02 -5.26 -15.08
C MET A 17 -13.65 -5.77 -16.38
N VAL A 18 -12.81 -6.10 -17.33
CA VAL A 18 -13.25 -6.66 -18.64
C VAL A 18 -13.11 -8.18 -18.66
N VAL A 19 -12.04 -8.70 -18.07
CA VAL A 19 -11.76 -10.13 -17.90
C VAL A 19 -11.13 -10.33 -16.51
N GLY A 20 -11.57 -11.35 -15.79
CA GLY A 20 -11.04 -11.72 -14.50
C GLY A 20 -12.04 -11.53 -13.35
N ASP A 21 -11.54 -11.67 -12.12
CA ASP A 21 -12.30 -11.54 -10.89
C ASP A 21 -11.78 -10.35 -10.08
N SER A 22 -12.63 -9.39 -9.77
CA SER A 22 -12.29 -8.21 -8.97
C SER A 22 -11.89 -8.54 -7.53
N GLU A 23 -12.34 -9.67 -7.00
CA GLU A 23 -11.98 -10.12 -5.65
C GLU A 23 -10.64 -10.85 -5.59
N ALA A 24 -10.08 -11.23 -6.74
CA ALA A 24 -8.77 -11.82 -6.81
C ALA A 24 -7.67 -10.81 -6.46
N TYR A 25 -6.49 -11.33 -6.13
CA TYR A 25 -5.35 -10.53 -5.72
C TYR A 25 -4.28 -10.46 -6.80
N PHE A 26 -3.75 -9.25 -7.01
CA PHE A 26 -2.44 -9.06 -7.61
C PHE A 26 -1.39 -9.19 -6.52
N ASP A 27 -0.72 -10.33 -6.46
CA ASP A 27 0.23 -10.70 -5.40
C ASP A 27 1.63 -11.05 -5.92
N ARG A 28 1.80 -11.09 -7.24
CA ARG A 28 3.05 -11.46 -7.93
C ARG A 28 3.32 -10.53 -9.10
N GLY A 29 4.61 -10.44 -9.44
CA GLY A 29 5.05 -9.63 -10.57
C GLY A 29 5.33 -8.17 -10.20
N LYS A 30 5.77 -7.43 -11.20
CA LYS A 30 6.06 -5.97 -11.14
C LYS A 30 4.94 -5.22 -11.84
N VAL A 31 4.90 -3.92 -11.60
CA VAL A 31 4.07 -2.99 -12.38
C VAL A 31 4.98 -2.30 -13.38
N LEU A 32 4.63 -2.34 -14.65
CA LEU A 32 5.40 -1.71 -15.71
C LEU A 32 4.52 -1.06 -16.78
N ILE A 33 5.09 -0.08 -17.47
CA ILE A 33 4.45 0.59 -18.61
C ILE A 33 5.03 0.02 -19.90
N ALA A 34 4.17 -0.53 -20.73
CA ALA A 34 4.54 -1.06 -22.04
C ALA A 34 4.45 0.04 -23.11
N ALA A 35 5.50 0.87 -23.17
CA ALA A 35 5.59 1.97 -24.13
C ALA A 35 6.44 1.65 -25.36
N ALA A 36 6.99 0.44 -25.44
CA ALA A 36 7.85 0.00 -26.54
C ALA A 36 7.09 -0.75 -27.63
N ASN A 37 7.78 -1.09 -28.72
CA ASN A 37 7.26 -2.03 -29.71
C ASN A 37 7.19 -3.46 -29.11
N PRO A 38 6.28 -4.32 -29.61
CA PRO A 38 6.13 -5.68 -29.09
C PRO A 38 7.43 -6.48 -29.02
N ASP A 39 8.27 -6.44 -30.04
CA ASP A 39 9.57 -7.15 -30.09
C ASP A 39 10.51 -6.75 -28.92
N LEU A 40 10.39 -5.51 -28.43
CA LEU A 40 11.16 -5.04 -27.26
C LEU A 40 10.46 -5.38 -25.96
N MET A 41 9.11 -5.43 -25.97
CA MET A 41 8.33 -5.75 -24.79
C MET A 41 8.61 -7.17 -24.29
N GLU A 42 8.82 -8.13 -25.18
CA GLU A 42 9.17 -9.51 -24.87
C GLU A 42 10.40 -9.63 -23.97
N ASN A 43 11.32 -8.66 -24.05
CA ASN A 43 12.56 -8.71 -23.28
C ASN A 43 12.41 -8.30 -21.79
N TYR A 44 11.30 -7.68 -21.40
CA TYR A 44 11.16 -7.15 -20.03
C TYR A 44 9.83 -7.48 -19.33
N ILE A 45 8.84 -7.98 -20.07
CA ILE A 45 7.61 -8.50 -19.46
C ILE A 45 7.89 -9.90 -18.94
N GLU A 46 7.57 -10.12 -17.68
CA GLU A 46 7.70 -11.42 -17.03
C GLU A 46 6.32 -11.94 -16.63
N LYS A 47 6.27 -13.24 -16.41
CA LYS A 47 5.06 -13.92 -15.96
C LYS A 47 4.50 -13.27 -14.68
N HIS A 48 3.19 -13.05 -14.67
CA HIS A 48 2.42 -12.41 -13.60
C HIS A 48 2.62 -10.90 -13.46
N ASP A 49 3.35 -10.23 -14.33
CA ASP A 49 3.48 -8.78 -14.30
C ASP A 49 2.13 -8.09 -14.54
N LEU A 50 1.97 -6.89 -13.98
CA LEU A 50 0.88 -5.97 -14.29
C LEU A 50 1.39 -4.97 -15.32
N VAL A 51 0.81 -5.00 -16.52
CA VAL A 51 1.29 -4.23 -17.66
C VAL A 51 0.30 -3.12 -17.99
N ILE A 52 0.74 -1.87 -17.87
CA ILE A 52 -0.01 -0.67 -18.23
C ILE A 52 0.29 -0.35 -19.70
N LEU A 53 -0.73 -0.26 -20.52
CA LEU A 53 -0.58 -0.06 -21.97
C LEU A 53 -1.79 0.69 -22.56
N GLY A 54 -1.62 1.12 -23.80
CA GLY A 54 -2.68 1.78 -24.56
C GLY A 54 -3.53 0.83 -25.39
N ASN A 55 -4.13 1.37 -26.44
CA ASN A 55 -5.09 0.67 -27.30
C ASN A 55 -4.47 -0.17 -28.45
N ARG A 56 -3.14 -0.29 -28.50
CA ARG A 56 -2.47 -1.04 -29.57
C ARG A 56 -2.71 -2.54 -29.39
N TYR A 57 -3.35 -3.15 -30.38
CA TYR A 57 -3.70 -4.57 -30.36
C TYR A 57 -2.48 -5.48 -30.15
N GLU A 58 -1.39 -5.20 -30.88
CA GLU A 58 -0.14 -5.98 -30.84
C GLU A 58 0.51 -5.94 -29.47
N SER A 59 0.43 -4.79 -28.78
CA SER A 59 0.97 -4.64 -27.42
C SER A 59 0.13 -5.42 -26.40
N GLN A 60 -1.20 -5.43 -26.54
CA GLN A 60 -2.10 -6.22 -25.71
C GLN A 60 -1.87 -7.72 -25.91
N LEU A 61 -1.74 -8.13 -27.17
CA LEU A 61 -1.46 -9.52 -27.54
C LEU A 61 -0.12 -9.99 -26.94
N CYS A 62 0.95 -9.23 -27.17
CA CYS A 62 2.28 -9.53 -26.64
C CYS A 62 2.28 -9.70 -25.13
N ALA A 63 1.69 -8.76 -24.38
CA ALA A 63 1.64 -8.84 -22.92
C ALA A 63 0.93 -10.10 -22.41
N ILE A 64 -0.16 -10.51 -23.07
CA ILE A 64 -0.91 -11.73 -22.70
C ILE A 64 -0.10 -12.98 -23.06
N GLU A 65 0.57 -13.01 -24.22
CA GLU A 65 1.40 -14.15 -24.63
C GLU A 65 2.62 -14.33 -23.73
N MET A 66 3.18 -13.22 -23.16
CA MET A 66 4.23 -13.25 -22.15
C MET A 66 3.71 -13.64 -20.75
N GLU A 67 2.48 -14.12 -20.65
CA GLU A 67 1.86 -14.58 -19.41
C GLU A 67 1.75 -13.47 -18.33
N ALA A 68 1.54 -12.20 -18.72
CA ALA A 68 1.21 -11.14 -17.79
C ALA A 68 0.01 -11.53 -16.93
N GLY A 69 0.05 -11.24 -15.64
CA GLY A 69 -1.06 -11.51 -14.72
C GLY A 69 -2.22 -10.55 -14.91
N CYS A 70 -1.94 -9.33 -15.35
CA CYS A 70 -2.93 -8.30 -15.62
C CYS A 70 -2.46 -7.33 -16.69
N ILE A 71 -3.36 -6.92 -17.57
CA ILE A 71 -3.15 -5.75 -18.43
C ILE A 71 -4.16 -4.66 -18.08
N ILE A 72 -3.69 -3.39 -18.05
CA ILE A 72 -4.52 -2.21 -17.88
C ILE A 72 -4.50 -1.41 -19.17
N VAL A 73 -5.65 -1.34 -19.83
CA VAL A 73 -5.84 -0.60 -21.08
C VAL A 73 -6.32 0.81 -20.74
N CYS A 74 -5.50 1.79 -21.08
CA CYS A 74 -5.69 3.20 -20.75
C CYS A 74 -6.57 3.96 -21.75
N GLU A 75 -6.92 5.22 -21.41
CA GLU A 75 -7.63 6.18 -22.26
C GLU A 75 -9.05 5.76 -22.65
N GLY A 76 -9.70 4.95 -21.82
CA GLY A 76 -11.05 4.48 -22.10
C GLY A 76 -11.20 3.60 -23.36
N ALA A 77 -10.07 3.10 -23.87
CA ALA A 77 -10.08 2.31 -25.09
C ALA A 77 -10.80 0.97 -24.90
N GLY A 78 -11.55 0.56 -25.93
CA GLY A 78 -12.21 -0.72 -25.94
C GLY A 78 -11.23 -1.87 -26.15
N VAL A 79 -11.55 -3.04 -25.57
CA VAL A 79 -10.79 -4.28 -25.74
C VAL A 79 -11.54 -5.21 -26.70
N SER A 80 -10.87 -5.69 -27.75
CA SER A 80 -11.47 -6.55 -28.75
C SER A 80 -11.90 -7.90 -28.17
N LEU A 81 -12.89 -8.54 -28.79
CA LEU A 81 -13.35 -9.87 -28.37
C LEU A 81 -12.24 -10.93 -28.46
N THR A 82 -11.32 -10.81 -29.40
CA THR A 82 -10.17 -11.73 -29.56
C THR A 82 -9.25 -11.60 -28.35
N ILE A 83 -8.90 -10.37 -27.95
CA ILE A 83 -8.05 -10.12 -26.76
C ILE A 83 -8.73 -10.62 -25.50
N ARG A 84 -10.04 -10.39 -25.33
CA ARG A 84 -10.79 -10.89 -24.17
C ARG A 84 -10.75 -12.41 -24.05
N LYS A 85 -10.98 -13.12 -25.16
CA LYS A 85 -10.93 -14.58 -25.19
C LYS A 85 -9.53 -15.10 -24.86
N LEU A 86 -8.50 -14.54 -25.49
CA LEU A 86 -7.12 -14.93 -25.22
C LEU A 86 -6.73 -14.68 -23.77
N ALA A 87 -7.09 -13.52 -23.23
CA ALA A 87 -6.81 -13.18 -21.83
C ALA A 87 -7.50 -14.17 -20.87
N GLN A 88 -8.74 -14.55 -21.16
CA GLN A 88 -9.46 -15.54 -20.37
C GLN A 88 -8.81 -16.92 -20.43
N GLU A 89 -8.38 -17.37 -21.61
CA GLU A 89 -7.69 -18.65 -21.81
C GLU A 89 -6.32 -18.70 -21.09
N ARG A 90 -5.62 -17.57 -21.05
CA ARG A 90 -4.30 -17.43 -20.41
C ARG A 90 -4.36 -17.04 -18.93
N GLY A 91 -5.55 -16.79 -18.38
CA GLY A 91 -5.71 -16.36 -16.98
C GLY A 91 -5.17 -14.95 -16.71
N CYS A 92 -5.12 -14.08 -17.74
CA CYS A 92 -4.71 -12.70 -17.63
C CYS A 92 -5.92 -11.81 -17.33
N ALA A 93 -5.89 -11.06 -16.24
CA ALA A 93 -6.91 -10.07 -15.95
C ALA A 93 -6.80 -8.88 -16.92
N VAL A 94 -7.96 -8.34 -17.32
CA VAL A 94 -8.02 -7.16 -18.19
C VAL A 94 -8.86 -6.08 -17.54
N ILE A 95 -8.26 -4.93 -17.32
CA ILE A 95 -8.88 -3.74 -16.76
C ILE A 95 -8.82 -2.62 -17.79
N THR A 96 -9.88 -1.83 -17.89
CA THR A 96 -9.86 -0.56 -18.63
C THR A 96 -9.97 0.61 -17.68
N THR A 97 -9.32 1.73 -17.99
CA THR A 97 -9.38 2.97 -17.22
C THR A 97 -9.49 4.17 -18.14
N PRO A 98 -10.19 5.24 -17.75
CA PRO A 98 -10.22 6.48 -18.52
C PRO A 98 -8.89 7.24 -18.51
N TYR A 99 -8.02 6.95 -17.56
CA TYR A 99 -6.75 7.65 -17.39
C TYR A 99 -5.71 7.26 -18.46
N ASP A 100 -4.76 8.17 -18.70
CA ASP A 100 -3.55 7.91 -19.50
C ASP A 100 -2.56 6.99 -18.76
N THR A 101 -1.55 6.50 -19.47
CA THR A 101 -0.57 5.55 -18.92
C THR A 101 0.25 6.10 -17.76
N TYR A 102 0.62 7.40 -17.81
CA TYR A 102 1.38 8.04 -16.74
C TYR A 102 0.53 8.20 -15.46
N THR A 103 -0.68 8.72 -15.62
CA THR A 103 -1.62 8.87 -14.50
C THR A 103 -1.94 7.52 -13.87
N THR A 104 -2.19 6.50 -14.69
CA THR A 104 -2.43 5.12 -14.24
C THR A 104 -1.24 4.59 -13.43
N ALA A 105 -0.02 4.71 -13.95
CA ALA A 105 1.18 4.26 -13.25
C ALA A 105 1.41 4.97 -11.92
N ARG A 106 1.13 6.26 -11.85
CA ARG A 106 1.23 7.05 -10.62
C ARG A 106 0.18 6.64 -9.59
N LEU A 107 -1.04 6.40 -10.02
CA LEU A 107 -2.17 6.07 -9.15
C LEU A 107 -2.13 4.62 -8.66
N ILE A 108 -1.58 3.70 -9.44
CA ILE A 108 -1.58 2.26 -9.09
C ILE A 108 -0.96 1.99 -7.70
N ASN A 109 0.02 2.78 -7.30
CA ASN A 109 0.63 2.66 -5.97
C ASN A 109 -0.36 2.99 -4.84
N GLN A 110 -1.40 3.77 -5.10
CA GLN A 110 -2.43 4.13 -4.12
C GLN A 110 -3.45 3.00 -3.91
N SER A 111 -3.51 2.03 -4.81
CA SER A 111 -4.35 0.84 -4.65
C SER A 111 -3.81 -0.13 -3.60
N MET A 112 -2.57 0.07 -3.18
CA MET A 112 -1.91 -0.81 -2.21
C MET A 112 -2.46 -0.53 -0.80
N PRO A 113 -2.93 -1.55 -0.09
CA PRO A 113 -3.42 -1.37 1.28
C PRO A 113 -2.29 -0.92 2.21
N ILE A 114 -2.61 -0.12 3.21
CA ILE A 114 -1.65 0.37 4.21
C ILE A 114 -0.89 -0.78 4.88
N SER A 115 -1.52 -1.95 5.00
CA SER A 115 -0.91 -3.15 5.55
C SER A 115 0.33 -3.63 4.80
N TYR A 116 0.54 -3.17 3.56
CA TYR A 116 1.75 -3.44 2.79
C TYR A 116 2.94 -2.58 3.25
N PHE A 117 2.68 -1.35 3.64
CA PHE A 117 3.71 -0.37 4.02
C PHE A 117 3.95 -0.31 5.53
N MET A 118 2.98 -0.74 6.33
CA MET A 118 3.10 -0.65 7.78
C MET A 118 4.18 -1.61 8.32
N THR A 119 4.87 -1.20 9.36
CA THR A 119 5.74 -2.06 10.16
C THR A 119 4.86 -3.05 10.94
N LYS A 120 5.16 -4.34 10.85
CA LYS A 120 4.37 -5.41 11.48
C LYS A 120 5.14 -6.15 12.57
N GLU A 121 6.46 -6.11 12.50
CA GLU A 121 7.35 -6.85 13.39
C GLU A 121 8.24 -5.88 14.16
N ASN A 122 8.62 -6.27 15.37
CA ASN A 122 9.46 -5.46 16.23
C ASN A 122 8.91 -4.04 16.47
N ILE A 123 7.60 -3.90 16.54
CA ILE A 123 6.97 -2.64 16.91
C ILE A 123 7.35 -2.34 18.36
N ILE A 124 7.90 -1.14 18.58
CA ILE A 124 8.16 -0.66 19.92
C ILE A 124 6.91 0.06 20.38
N GLU A 125 6.32 -0.45 21.41
CA GLU A 125 5.11 0.05 22.03
C GLU A 125 5.37 0.39 23.51
N PHE A 126 4.55 1.24 24.06
CA PHE A 126 4.59 1.62 25.46
C PHE A 126 3.25 1.29 26.12
N SER A 127 3.31 1.02 27.43
CA SER A 127 2.13 0.91 28.27
C SER A 127 1.74 2.28 28.81
N GLU A 128 0.44 2.49 29.06
CA GLU A 128 -0.05 3.68 29.76
C GLU A 128 0.55 3.84 31.18
N GLU A 129 1.06 2.75 31.75
CA GLU A 129 1.70 2.73 33.07
C GLU A 129 3.21 2.98 33.05
N ASP A 130 3.83 3.04 31.86
CA ASP A 130 5.27 3.25 31.73
C ASP A 130 5.70 4.63 32.22
N TYR A 131 6.89 4.69 32.82
CA TYR A 131 7.46 5.94 33.31
C TYR A 131 8.19 6.71 32.19
N LEU A 132 8.09 8.03 32.28
CA LEU A 132 8.64 8.94 31.28
C LEU A 132 10.14 8.77 31.05
N ASP A 133 10.90 8.50 32.11
CA ASP A 133 12.36 8.36 32.01
C ASP A 133 12.75 7.10 31.25
N ASP A 134 12.03 5.98 31.45
CA ASP A 134 12.25 4.73 30.74
C ASP A 134 11.91 4.90 29.24
N ILE A 135 10.79 5.57 28.96
CA ILE A 135 10.39 5.90 27.59
C ILE A 135 11.42 6.77 26.88
N ARG A 136 12.00 7.77 27.57
CA ARG A 136 13.04 8.64 27.01
C ARG A 136 14.30 7.88 26.63
N GLU A 137 14.73 6.93 27.45
CA GLU A 137 15.90 6.10 27.17
C GLU A 137 15.67 5.24 25.91
N ILE A 138 14.52 4.58 25.83
CA ILE A 138 14.15 3.80 24.65
C ILE A 138 14.08 4.69 23.41
N MET A 139 13.39 5.82 23.49
CA MET A 139 13.29 6.76 22.37
C MET A 139 14.66 7.31 21.93
N ALA A 140 15.59 7.55 22.86
CA ALA A 140 16.93 8.00 22.53
C ALA A 140 17.71 6.97 21.73
N SER A 141 17.53 5.69 22.01
CA SER A 141 18.21 4.57 21.35
C SER A 141 17.63 4.23 19.96
N LYS A 142 16.40 4.64 19.66
CA LYS A 142 15.68 4.28 18.45
C LYS A 142 15.48 5.48 17.52
N ARG A 143 15.36 5.21 16.21
CA ARG A 143 15.16 6.27 15.20
C ARG A 143 13.69 6.63 14.95
N HIS A 144 12.74 5.91 15.56
CA HIS A 144 11.32 6.18 15.39
C HIS A 144 10.93 7.52 16.01
N ARG A 145 9.93 8.19 15.45
CA ARG A 145 9.41 9.48 15.95
C ARG A 145 8.21 9.29 16.85
N ASP A 146 7.36 8.35 16.50
CA ASP A 146 6.04 8.12 17.06
C ASP A 146 5.93 6.65 17.47
N PHE A 147 5.31 6.41 18.61
CA PHE A 147 5.20 5.09 19.24
C PHE A 147 3.77 4.87 19.71
N PRO A 148 3.18 3.70 19.44
CA PRO A 148 1.86 3.36 19.97
C PRO A 148 1.90 3.15 21.48
N VAL A 149 0.80 3.49 22.15
CA VAL A 149 0.58 3.25 23.57
C VAL A 149 -0.61 2.32 23.71
N LEU A 150 -0.43 1.29 24.55
CA LEU A 150 -1.42 0.27 24.82
C LEU A 150 -1.88 0.33 26.27
N ASP A 151 -3.12 -0.08 26.52
CA ASP A 151 -3.62 -0.30 27.89
C ASP A 151 -3.14 -1.66 28.44
N SER A 152 -3.58 -1.98 29.66
CA SER A 152 -3.26 -3.24 30.35
C SER A 152 -3.76 -4.49 29.62
N ASP A 153 -4.75 -4.35 28.74
CA ASP A 153 -5.31 -5.44 27.93
C ASP A 153 -4.62 -5.56 26.56
N GLY A 154 -3.59 -4.74 26.29
CA GLY A 154 -2.87 -4.72 25.03
C GLY A 154 -3.62 -4.01 23.88
N LYS A 155 -4.66 -3.23 24.19
CA LYS A 155 -5.44 -2.49 23.23
C LYS A 155 -4.82 -1.12 22.99
N TYR A 156 -4.76 -0.71 21.73
CA TYR A 156 -4.29 0.61 21.33
C TYR A 156 -5.16 1.73 21.93
N ILE A 157 -4.54 2.66 22.63
CA ILE A 157 -5.20 3.82 23.25
C ILE A 157 -4.67 5.17 22.74
N GLY A 158 -3.53 5.19 22.04
CA GLY A 158 -3.02 6.42 21.45
C GLY A 158 -1.56 6.34 21.02
N MET A 159 -0.99 7.50 20.70
CA MET A 159 0.39 7.65 20.24
C MET A 159 1.16 8.63 21.13
N ILE A 160 2.44 8.34 21.36
CA ILE A 160 3.37 9.29 21.97
C ILE A 160 4.51 9.61 21.00
N SER A 161 4.85 10.87 20.86
CA SER A 161 5.97 11.32 20.06
C SER A 161 7.06 11.95 20.89
N ARG A 162 8.30 11.98 20.37
CA ARG A 162 9.42 12.67 21.02
C ARG A 162 9.09 14.14 21.33
N ARG A 163 8.31 14.80 20.48
CA ARG A 163 7.94 16.21 20.67
C ARG A 163 7.07 16.41 21.91
N ASN A 164 6.22 15.45 22.24
CA ASN A 164 5.35 15.51 23.41
C ASN A 164 6.16 15.43 24.74
N LEU A 165 7.36 14.86 24.68
CA LEU A 165 8.25 14.72 25.83
C LEU A 165 9.19 15.91 26.03
N LEU A 166 9.26 16.84 25.07
CA LEU A 166 10.06 18.05 25.20
C LEU A 166 9.45 18.95 26.29
N GLY A 167 10.18 19.15 27.38
CA GLY A 167 9.73 19.93 28.52
C GLY A 167 9.12 19.14 29.67
N ALA A 168 8.78 17.88 29.49
CA ALA A 168 8.38 17.01 30.60
C ALA A 168 9.62 16.69 31.50
N LYS A 169 9.51 16.90 32.79
CA LYS A 169 10.57 16.63 33.78
C LYS A 169 10.13 15.52 34.72
N GLY A 170 11.04 14.59 34.98
CA GLY A 170 10.87 13.59 36.02
C GLY A 170 9.99 12.41 35.65
N LYS A 171 9.62 11.64 36.65
CA LYS A 171 8.75 10.47 36.55
C LYS A 171 7.29 10.93 36.38
N SER A 172 6.83 11.02 35.20
CA SER A 172 5.45 11.45 34.86
C SER A 172 4.70 10.34 34.18
N ILE A 173 3.44 10.17 34.51
CA ILE A 173 2.53 9.32 33.77
C ILE A 173 2.09 10.07 32.53
N ILE A 174 2.10 9.40 31.40
CA ILE A 174 1.67 9.94 30.12
C ILE A 174 0.17 9.72 29.97
N LEU A 175 -0.56 10.80 29.79
CA LEU A 175 -1.94 10.72 29.31
C LEU A 175 -1.95 10.75 27.79
N VAL A 176 -2.55 9.75 27.19
CA VAL A 176 -2.69 9.62 25.75
C VAL A 176 -4.11 10.02 25.36
N ASP A 177 -4.21 11.02 24.50
CA ASP A 177 -5.50 11.44 23.93
C ASP A 177 -5.79 10.59 22.70
N HIS A 178 -7.00 10.08 22.59
CA HIS A 178 -7.49 9.33 21.43
C HIS A 178 -7.44 10.12 20.11
N ASN A 179 -7.19 11.42 20.17
CA ASN A 179 -7.03 12.29 19.00
C ASN A 179 -5.55 12.54 18.63
N GLU A 180 -4.64 11.62 18.95
CA GLU A 180 -3.20 11.72 18.67
C GLU A 180 -2.46 12.84 19.46
N LYS A 181 -3.07 13.40 20.49
CA LYS A 181 -2.44 14.36 21.38
C LYS A 181 -2.07 13.68 22.67
N SER A 182 -0.80 13.35 22.85
CA SER A 182 -0.28 12.92 24.14
C SER A 182 0.09 14.14 25.00
N GLN A 183 -0.31 14.12 26.25
CA GLN A 183 0.09 15.12 27.25
C GLN A 183 0.79 14.39 28.39
N ALA A 184 1.97 14.87 28.72
CA ALA A 184 2.63 14.46 29.94
C ALA A 184 2.05 15.24 31.12
N VAL A 185 1.53 14.53 32.10
CA VAL A 185 1.00 15.13 33.33
C VAL A 185 1.94 14.81 34.49
N ASP A 186 2.54 15.86 35.07
CA ASP A 186 3.28 15.72 36.29
C ASP A 186 2.32 15.38 37.45
N ARG A 187 2.37 14.16 37.96
CA ARG A 187 1.80 13.88 39.28
C ARG A 187 2.69 14.50 40.32
N LYS A 188 2.32 15.67 40.83
CA LYS A 188 2.86 16.12 42.09
C LYS A 188 2.51 15.05 43.14
N SER A 189 3.56 14.46 43.68
CA SER A 189 3.47 13.64 44.88
C SER A 189 2.81 14.49 45.98
N THR A 190 1.53 14.24 46.20
CA THR A 190 0.88 14.70 47.44
C THR A 190 1.29 13.72 48.51
N ARG A 191 2.17 14.18 49.35
CA ARG A 191 2.36 13.65 50.71
C ARG A 191 1.20 14.10 51.59
#